data_16bbbf8507606a902625e84cdcccaaa8
#
_entry.id   16bbbf8507606a902625e84cdcccaaa8
#
_cell.length_a   1.000
_cell.length_b   1.000
_cell.length_c   1.000
_cell.angle_alpha   90.00
_cell.angle_beta   90.00
_cell.angle_gamma   90.00
#
_symmetry.space_group_name_H-M   'P 1'
#
loop_
_entity.id
_entity.type
_entity.pdbx_description
1 polymer ?
#
loop_
_entity_poly.entity_id
_entity_poly.type
_entity_poly.pdbx_seq_one_letter_code
_entity_poly.pdbx_strand_id
1 'polypeptide(L)'
;SVLAFKKDYPDVVLNICYKNVTELMEMVSEGELDFALSFRSSDKYDNIESHILFDNKLSIIVREGHPLVRKKTVRLADLESYEMILPSHGLQARSTFDEIIDSRNLNLKVSMESNEVNAILNILHKSNYVTVLSETVILEHEGLVTIDIDDAECNMEGCLHFCANRYRKRSTEEFIRLLSDTKALRRSQLWL
;
A
#
# COMPACT_ATOMS: atom_id res chain seq x y z
N SER A 1 9.06 14.78 3.56
CA SER A 1 9.97 14.76 2.38
C SER A 1 9.66 15.88 1.39
N VAL A 2 8.41 16.06 0.94
CA VAL A 2 8.03 17.13 -0.03
C VAL A 2 8.40 18.51 0.50
N LEU A 3 8.01 18.85 1.73
CA LEU A 3 8.33 20.17 2.32
C LEU A 3 9.83 20.38 2.51
N ALA A 4 10.57 19.34 2.89
CA ALA A 4 12.03 19.41 3.00
C ALA A 4 12.67 19.68 1.64
N PHE A 5 12.24 18.95 0.60
CA PHE A 5 12.70 19.17 -0.76
C PHE A 5 12.40 20.59 -1.27
N LYS A 6 11.18 21.09 -1.08
CA LYS A 6 10.78 22.43 -1.50
C LYS A 6 11.54 23.55 -0.79
N LYS A 7 12.07 23.30 0.41
CA LYS A 7 12.93 24.24 1.13
C LYS A 7 14.28 24.42 0.42
N ASP A 8 14.86 23.32 -0.08
CA ASP A 8 16.17 23.33 -0.72
C ASP A 8 16.07 23.62 -2.23
N TYR A 9 14.92 23.32 -2.84
CA TYR A 9 14.64 23.49 -4.26
C TYR A 9 13.32 24.25 -4.50
N PRO A 10 13.23 25.55 -4.11
CA PRO A 10 11.97 26.31 -4.15
C PRO A 10 11.42 26.49 -5.58
N ASP A 11 12.28 26.57 -6.59
CA ASP A 11 11.89 26.80 -7.98
C ASP A 11 11.47 25.53 -8.73
N VAL A 12 11.67 24.35 -8.15
CA VAL A 12 11.24 23.10 -8.78
C VAL A 12 9.75 22.90 -8.61
N VAL A 13 9.01 22.77 -9.72
CA VAL A 13 7.60 22.44 -9.71
C VAL A 13 7.43 20.92 -9.53
N LEU A 14 6.69 20.52 -8.53
CA LEU A 14 6.32 19.12 -8.29
C LEU A 14 4.89 18.87 -8.78
N ASN A 15 4.73 17.92 -9.68
CA ASN A 15 3.42 17.38 -10.06
C ASN A 15 3.25 16.03 -9.38
N ILE A 16 2.23 15.93 -8.54
CA ILE A 16 1.94 14.70 -7.78
C ILE A 16 0.59 14.17 -8.25
N CYS A 17 0.55 12.92 -8.65
CA CYS A 17 -0.68 12.24 -9.03
C CYS A 17 -0.82 10.92 -8.28
N TYR A 18 -2.07 10.48 -8.10
CA TYR A 18 -2.40 9.18 -7.54
C TYR A 18 -3.08 8.33 -8.62
N LYS A 19 -2.55 7.15 -8.85
CA LYS A 19 -3.00 6.19 -9.86
C LYS A 19 -2.85 4.78 -9.34
N ASN A 20 -3.52 3.80 -9.98
CA ASN A 20 -3.24 2.39 -9.73
C ASN A 20 -1.84 2.00 -10.23
N VAL A 21 -1.35 0.84 -9.80
CA VAL A 21 0.04 0.41 -10.10
C VAL A 21 0.26 0.28 -11.61
N THR A 22 -0.68 -0.28 -12.35
CA THR A 22 -0.57 -0.47 -13.80
C THR A 22 -0.44 0.86 -14.53
N GLU A 23 -1.31 1.82 -14.24
CA GLU A 23 -1.23 3.18 -14.81
C GLU A 23 0.10 3.87 -14.45
N LEU A 24 0.57 3.72 -13.19
CA LEU A 24 1.87 4.29 -12.78
C LEU A 24 3.03 3.70 -13.57
N MET A 25 3.03 2.38 -13.79
CA MET A 25 4.09 1.71 -14.56
C MET A 25 4.08 2.15 -16.02
N GLU A 26 2.92 2.28 -16.64
CA GLU A 26 2.77 2.80 -18.01
C GLU A 26 3.33 4.24 -18.09
N MET A 27 2.90 5.14 -17.22
CA MET A 27 3.37 6.53 -17.18
C MET A 27 4.87 6.66 -16.94
N VAL A 28 5.46 5.80 -16.09
CA VAL A 28 6.92 5.74 -15.89
C VAL A 28 7.62 5.24 -17.15
N SER A 29 7.09 4.17 -17.75
CA SER A 29 7.63 3.57 -18.97
C SER A 29 7.66 4.56 -20.14
N GLU A 30 6.58 5.33 -20.32
CA GLU A 30 6.44 6.35 -21.36
C GLU A 30 7.18 7.66 -20.99
N GLY A 31 7.56 7.81 -19.72
CA GLY A 31 8.29 8.94 -19.15
C GLY A 31 7.46 10.17 -18.95
N GLU A 32 6.18 10.01 -18.76
CA GLU A 32 5.28 11.04 -18.26
C GLU A 32 5.57 11.35 -16.78
N LEU A 33 6.04 10.34 -16.02
CA LEU A 33 6.52 10.49 -14.66
C LEU A 33 8.06 10.36 -14.62
N ASP A 34 8.70 11.18 -13.81
CA ASP A 34 10.14 11.03 -13.50
C ASP A 34 10.38 9.76 -12.66
N PHE A 35 9.44 9.41 -11.78
CA PHE A 35 9.42 8.17 -10.99
C PHE A 35 8.03 7.94 -10.39
N ALA A 36 7.77 6.72 -9.94
CA ALA A 36 6.59 6.36 -9.16
C ALA A 36 6.98 5.67 -7.85
N LEU A 37 6.13 5.85 -6.86
CA LEU A 37 6.17 5.12 -5.59
C LEU A 37 4.95 4.23 -5.51
N SER A 38 5.16 2.93 -5.44
CA SER A 38 4.08 1.96 -5.25
C SER A 38 4.62 0.69 -4.61
N PHE A 39 3.73 -0.24 -4.29
CA PHE A 39 4.15 -1.59 -3.99
C PHE A 39 4.63 -2.28 -5.28
N ARG A 40 5.51 -3.27 -5.12
CA ARG A 40 6.02 -4.05 -6.25
C ARG A 40 4.86 -4.74 -6.97
N SER A 41 4.79 -4.56 -8.28
CA SER A 41 3.88 -5.29 -9.14
C SER A 41 4.41 -6.70 -9.42
N SER A 42 3.51 -7.67 -9.56
CA SER A 42 3.83 -8.99 -10.14
C SER A 42 4.14 -8.91 -11.65
N ASP A 43 3.62 -7.87 -12.33
CA ASP A 43 3.87 -7.64 -13.74
C ASP A 43 5.31 -7.21 -14.00
N LYS A 44 5.89 -7.72 -15.08
CA LYS A 44 7.25 -7.39 -15.50
C LYS A 44 7.22 -6.31 -16.58
N TYR A 45 8.02 -5.28 -16.36
CA TYR A 45 8.25 -4.18 -17.31
C TYR A 45 9.73 -4.12 -17.64
N ASP A 46 10.09 -4.40 -18.88
CA ASP A 46 11.51 -4.54 -19.31
C ASP A 46 12.32 -3.25 -19.19
N ASN A 47 11.65 -2.10 -19.25
CA ASN A 47 12.27 -0.78 -19.19
C ASN A 47 12.08 -0.05 -17.85
N ILE A 48 11.59 -0.74 -16.82
CA ILE A 48 11.41 -0.18 -15.48
C ILE A 48 12.35 -0.86 -14.49
N GLU A 49 13.14 -0.06 -13.81
CA GLU A 49 13.89 -0.46 -12.63
C GLU A 49 13.07 -0.20 -11.37
N SER A 50 13.04 -1.17 -10.47
CA SER A 50 12.34 -1.08 -9.20
C SER A 50 13.32 -1.27 -8.05
N HIS A 51 13.45 -0.26 -7.21
CA HIS A 51 14.30 -0.32 -6.02
C HIS A 51 13.43 -0.42 -4.77
N ILE A 52 13.64 -1.46 -3.96
CA ILE A 52 12.93 -1.65 -2.70
C ILE A 52 13.37 -0.54 -1.74
N LEU A 53 12.40 0.18 -1.18
CA LEU A 53 12.61 1.20 -0.17
C LEU A 53 12.32 0.68 1.23
N PHE A 54 11.30 -0.17 1.36
CA PHE A 54 10.89 -0.76 2.63
C PHE A 54 10.06 -2.01 2.40
N ASP A 55 10.11 -2.90 3.38
CA ASP A 55 9.21 -4.03 3.50
C ASP A 55 7.98 -3.62 4.31
N ASN A 56 6.85 -4.16 3.93
CA ASN A 56 5.58 -3.97 4.60
C ASN A 56 4.83 -5.31 4.66
N LYS A 57 3.78 -5.34 5.44
CA LYS A 57 3.00 -6.55 5.64
C LYS A 57 1.52 -6.28 5.41
N LEU A 58 0.88 -7.18 4.69
CA LEU A 58 -0.58 -7.24 4.62
C LEU A 58 -1.10 -7.78 5.93
N SER A 59 -2.03 -7.09 6.54
CA SER A 59 -2.60 -7.47 7.84
C SER A 59 -4.12 -7.33 7.83
N ILE A 60 -4.78 -8.09 8.70
CA ILE A 60 -6.17 -7.88 9.03
C ILE A 60 -6.29 -6.61 9.85
N ILE A 61 -7.22 -5.73 9.49
CA ILE A 61 -7.50 -4.51 10.25
C ILE A 61 -8.95 -4.54 10.74
N VAL A 62 -9.11 -4.24 12.01
CA VAL A 62 -10.39 -4.18 12.71
C VAL A 62 -10.36 -3.06 13.76
N ARG A 63 -11.54 -2.65 14.25
CA ARG A 63 -11.59 -1.77 15.43
C ARG A 63 -11.12 -2.48 16.71
N GLU A 64 -10.64 -1.74 17.69
CA GLU A 64 -10.14 -2.27 18.98
C GLU A 64 -11.12 -3.19 19.72
N GLY A 65 -12.40 -2.91 19.65
CA GLY A 65 -13.44 -3.72 20.30
C GLY A 65 -13.90 -4.94 19.50
N HIS A 66 -13.27 -5.27 18.37
CA HIS A 66 -13.66 -6.40 17.53
C HIS A 66 -13.27 -7.74 18.17
N PRO A 67 -14.11 -8.82 18.04
CA PRO A 67 -13.80 -10.14 18.62
C PRO A 67 -12.45 -10.72 18.20
N LEU A 68 -11.99 -10.44 16.98
CA LEU A 68 -10.70 -10.93 16.47
C LEU A 68 -9.48 -10.36 17.23
N VAL A 69 -9.61 -9.24 17.92
CA VAL A 69 -8.49 -8.63 18.69
C VAL A 69 -7.98 -9.57 19.80
N ARG A 70 -8.79 -10.51 20.24
CA ARG A 70 -8.37 -11.51 21.24
C ARG A 70 -7.40 -12.56 20.68
N LYS A 71 -7.29 -12.66 19.36
CA LYS A 71 -6.36 -13.57 18.67
C LYS A 71 -5.06 -12.82 18.39
N LYS A 72 -3.92 -13.46 18.56
CA LYS A 72 -2.61 -12.92 18.16
C LYS A 72 -2.43 -12.95 16.64
N THR A 73 -2.90 -14.01 16.03
CA THR A 73 -2.91 -14.25 14.60
C THR A 73 -4.29 -14.76 14.18
N VAL A 74 -4.64 -14.54 12.92
CA VAL A 74 -5.92 -14.98 12.33
C VAL A 74 -5.61 -15.86 11.13
N ARG A 75 -6.18 -17.06 11.10
CA ARG A 75 -6.14 -17.90 9.90
C ARG A 75 -7.16 -17.38 8.90
N LEU A 76 -6.85 -17.48 7.63
CA LEU A 76 -7.74 -17.02 6.55
C LEU A 76 -9.14 -17.66 6.63
N ALA A 77 -9.24 -18.94 7.00
CA ALA A 77 -10.51 -19.61 7.19
C ALA A 77 -11.37 -19.00 8.32
N ASP A 78 -10.77 -18.36 9.31
CA ASP A 78 -11.53 -17.68 10.37
C ASP A 78 -12.30 -16.47 9.83
N LEU A 79 -11.87 -15.89 8.70
CA LEU A 79 -12.49 -14.72 8.05
C LEU A 79 -13.87 -15.05 7.45
N GLU A 80 -14.15 -16.30 7.10
CA GLU A 80 -15.47 -16.73 6.59
C GLU A 80 -16.63 -16.42 7.55
N SER A 81 -16.32 -16.26 8.83
CA SER A 81 -17.30 -15.94 9.88
C SER A 81 -17.64 -14.44 9.97
N TYR A 82 -16.93 -13.58 9.26
CA TYR A 82 -17.06 -12.14 9.36
C TYR A 82 -17.41 -11.49 8.01
N GLU A 83 -18.14 -10.39 8.08
CA GLU A 83 -18.36 -9.56 6.91
C GLU A 83 -17.13 -8.66 6.65
N MET A 84 -16.74 -8.58 5.38
CA MET A 84 -15.54 -7.87 4.97
C MET A 84 -15.84 -6.66 4.10
N ILE A 85 -15.03 -5.63 4.28
CA ILE A 85 -14.86 -4.56 3.31
C ILE A 85 -13.48 -4.73 2.68
N LEU A 86 -13.42 -4.93 1.39
CA LEU A 86 -12.14 -5.11 0.71
C LEU A 86 -11.73 -3.84 -0.06
N PRO A 87 -10.43 -3.59 -0.20
CA PRO A 87 -9.97 -2.65 -1.20
C PRO A 87 -10.37 -3.14 -2.59
N SER A 88 -10.73 -2.22 -3.49
CA SER A 88 -11.10 -2.56 -4.86
C SER A 88 -9.91 -3.12 -5.64
N HIS A 89 -10.22 -3.88 -6.69
CA HIS A 89 -9.20 -4.34 -7.63
C HIS A 89 -8.39 -3.16 -8.19
N GLY A 90 -7.09 -3.38 -8.41
CA GLY A 90 -6.13 -2.35 -8.78
C GLY A 90 -5.38 -1.71 -7.60
N LEU A 91 -5.81 -1.95 -6.35
CA LEU A 91 -5.02 -1.67 -5.17
C LEU A 91 -4.16 -2.89 -4.83
N GLN A 92 -2.87 -2.67 -4.54
CA GLN A 92 -1.92 -3.76 -4.29
C GLN A 92 -2.32 -4.67 -3.13
N ALA A 93 -2.88 -4.11 -2.06
CA ALA A 93 -3.37 -4.91 -0.93
C ALA A 93 -4.44 -5.93 -1.38
N ARG A 94 -5.31 -5.55 -2.35
CA ARG A 94 -6.29 -6.47 -2.93
C ARG A 94 -5.61 -7.54 -3.76
N SER A 95 -4.69 -7.18 -4.64
CA SER A 95 -3.98 -8.14 -5.49
C SER A 95 -3.22 -9.17 -4.65
N THR A 96 -2.46 -8.70 -3.65
CA THR A 96 -1.75 -9.59 -2.71
C THR A 96 -2.72 -10.51 -1.95
N PHE A 97 -3.86 -9.98 -1.50
CA PHE A 97 -4.85 -10.78 -0.80
C PHE A 97 -5.49 -11.83 -1.71
N ASP A 98 -5.86 -11.46 -2.93
CA ASP A 98 -6.45 -12.38 -3.91
C ASP A 98 -5.46 -13.51 -4.24
N GLU A 99 -4.17 -13.24 -4.45
CA GLU A 99 -3.13 -14.26 -4.66
C GLU A 99 -3.05 -15.25 -3.49
N ILE A 100 -3.22 -14.78 -2.26
CA ILE A 100 -3.20 -15.62 -1.05
C ILE A 100 -4.44 -16.50 -0.96
N ILE A 101 -5.62 -16.01 -1.32
CA ILE A 101 -6.87 -16.73 -1.14
C ILE A 101 -7.24 -17.64 -2.32
N ASP A 102 -6.79 -17.33 -3.55
CA ASP A 102 -7.15 -18.06 -4.77
C ASP A 102 -6.86 -19.57 -4.69
N SER A 103 -5.78 -19.93 -4.01
CA SER A 103 -5.39 -21.34 -3.82
C SER A 103 -6.18 -22.06 -2.72
N ARG A 104 -7.04 -21.39 -1.95
CA ARG A 104 -7.57 -21.89 -0.67
C ARG A 104 -9.06 -22.16 -0.63
N ASN A 105 -9.78 -21.90 -1.73
CA ASN A 105 -11.21 -22.19 -1.86
C ASN A 105 -12.06 -21.69 -0.68
N LEU A 106 -11.81 -20.44 -0.24
CA LEU A 106 -12.50 -19.80 0.89
C LEU A 106 -13.76 -19.08 0.40
N ASN A 107 -14.82 -19.14 1.23
CA ASN A 107 -16.08 -18.44 0.96
C ASN A 107 -16.19 -17.18 1.83
N LEU A 108 -15.46 -16.13 1.43
CA LEU A 108 -15.45 -14.85 2.14
C LEU A 108 -16.74 -14.05 1.90
N LYS A 109 -17.26 -13.45 2.97
CA LYS A 109 -18.46 -12.59 2.91
C LYS A 109 -18.05 -11.14 2.61
N VAL A 110 -17.84 -10.82 1.36
CA VAL A 110 -17.50 -9.45 0.95
C VAL A 110 -18.79 -8.64 0.83
N SER A 111 -18.98 -7.68 1.73
CA SER A 111 -20.16 -6.80 1.77
C SER A 111 -19.95 -5.50 1.00
N MET A 112 -18.73 -5.00 0.94
CA MET A 112 -18.38 -3.76 0.28
C MET A 112 -16.98 -3.82 -0.32
N GLU A 113 -16.78 -3.02 -1.37
CA GLU A 113 -15.47 -2.74 -1.95
C GLU A 113 -15.29 -1.24 -2.11
N SER A 114 -14.08 -0.73 -1.89
CA SER A 114 -13.76 0.68 -2.08
C SER A 114 -12.33 0.86 -2.58
N ASN A 115 -12.15 1.79 -3.49
CA ASN A 115 -10.83 2.25 -3.92
C ASN A 115 -10.26 3.36 -3.02
N GLU A 116 -11.04 3.82 -2.03
CA GLU A 116 -10.66 4.86 -1.09
C GLU A 116 -10.38 4.25 0.29
N VAL A 117 -9.11 4.14 0.65
CA VAL A 117 -8.66 3.50 1.90
C VAL A 117 -9.22 4.21 3.12
N ASN A 118 -9.24 5.55 3.14
CA ASN A 118 -9.78 6.30 4.28
C ASN A 118 -11.28 6.05 4.49
N ALA A 119 -12.04 5.81 3.41
CA ALA A 119 -13.45 5.43 3.52
C ALA A 119 -13.59 4.07 4.21
N ILE A 120 -12.76 3.10 3.86
CA ILE A 120 -12.71 1.78 4.52
C ILE A 120 -12.42 1.96 6.02
N LEU A 121 -11.36 2.69 6.38
CA LEU A 121 -10.95 2.89 7.77
C LEU A 121 -12.04 3.60 8.58
N ASN A 122 -12.70 4.61 8.01
CA ASN A 122 -13.81 5.31 8.66
C ASN A 122 -15.03 4.42 8.95
N ILE A 123 -15.30 3.45 8.07
CA ILE A 123 -16.39 2.46 8.29
C ILE A 123 -15.98 1.49 9.39
N LEU A 124 -14.73 1.02 9.42
CA LEU A 124 -14.23 0.11 10.45
C LEU A 124 -14.37 0.68 11.86
N HIS A 125 -14.10 1.96 12.05
CA HIS A 125 -14.24 2.62 13.37
C HIS A 125 -15.66 2.45 13.97
N LYS A 126 -16.69 2.30 13.14
CA LYS A 126 -18.10 2.31 13.54
C LYS A 126 -18.80 0.97 13.33
N SER A 127 -18.07 -0.07 12.95
CA SER A 127 -18.66 -1.35 12.56
C SER A 127 -17.86 -2.55 13.05
N ASN A 128 -18.38 -3.76 12.81
CA ASN A 128 -17.67 -5.01 13.01
C ASN A 128 -17.16 -5.62 11.69
N TYR A 129 -16.99 -4.80 10.67
CA TYR A 129 -16.36 -5.27 9.46
C TYR A 129 -14.88 -5.55 9.65
N VAL A 130 -14.36 -6.38 8.78
CA VAL A 130 -12.95 -6.76 8.71
C VAL A 130 -12.42 -6.29 7.35
N THR A 131 -11.20 -5.78 7.32
CA THR A 131 -10.51 -5.49 6.06
C THR A 131 -9.11 -6.08 6.05
N VAL A 132 -8.49 -6.05 4.87
CA VAL A 132 -7.11 -6.47 4.66
C VAL A 132 -6.38 -5.35 3.94
N LEU A 133 -5.42 -4.74 4.60
CA LEU A 133 -4.61 -3.63 4.09
C LEU A 133 -3.18 -3.75 4.62
N SER A 134 -2.29 -2.92 4.10
CA SER A 134 -0.96 -2.75 4.68
C SER A 134 -1.03 -2.29 6.14
N GLU A 135 -0.23 -2.90 7.02
CA GLU A 135 -0.23 -2.57 8.46
C GLU A 135 0.07 -1.09 8.74
N THR A 136 0.77 -0.41 7.83
CA THR A 136 1.16 1.00 8.01
C THR A 136 0.01 1.98 7.84
N VAL A 137 -1.12 1.58 7.23
CA VAL A 137 -2.24 2.50 6.99
C VAL A 137 -2.91 3.00 8.27
N ILE A 138 -2.76 2.26 9.39
CA ILE A 138 -3.39 2.64 10.66
C ILE A 138 -2.47 3.42 11.61
N LEU A 139 -1.25 3.75 11.22
CA LEU A 139 -0.27 4.40 12.11
C LEU A 139 -0.76 5.73 12.72
N GLU A 140 -1.71 6.39 12.06
CA GLU A 140 -2.34 7.63 12.55
C GLU A 140 -3.86 7.46 12.81
N HIS A 141 -4.35 6.21 12.85
CA HIS A 141 -5.75 5.90 13.11
C HIS A 141 -5.92 5.23 14.48
N GLU A 142 -6.08 6.06 15.52
CA GLU A 142 -6.40 5.55 16.86
C GLU A 142 -7.72 4.76 16.83
N GLY A 143 -7.79 3.67 17.60
CA GLY A 143 -8.98 2.82 17.69
C GLY A 143 -9.08 1.72 16.63
N LEU A 144 -8.12 1.61 15.72
CA LEU A 144 -7.93 0.48 14.83
C LEU A 144 -6.73 -0.35 15.26
N VAL A 145 -6.77 -1.66 15.00
CA VAL A 145 -5.70 -2.62 15.31
C VAL A 145 -5.41 -3.49 14.11
N THR A 146 -4.14 -3.81 13.92
CA THR A 146 -3.69 -4.84 12.99
C THR A 146 -3.59 -6.19 13.68
N ILE A 147 -3.93 -7.24 12.96
CA ILE A 147 -3.76 -8.63 13.39
C ILE A 147 -3.05 -9.36 12.26
N ASP A 148 -2.02 -10.11 12.61
CA ASP A 148 -1.25 -10.88 11.66
C ASP A 148 -2.09 -12.02 11.05
N ILE A 149 -1.87 -12.27 9.77
CA ILE A 149 -2.42 -13.44 9.09
C ILE A 149 -1.47 -14.60 9.36
N ASP A 150 -1.99 -15.67 9.93
CA ASP A 150 -1.29 -16.93 10.12
C ASP A 150 -1.32 -17.71 8.79
N ASP A 151 -0.35 -18.56 8.54
CA ASP A 151 -0.34 -19.49 7.41
C ASP A 151 -0.16 -18.89 5.99
N ALA A 152 0.22 -17.62 5.86
CA ALA A 152 0.45 -17.00 4.56
C ALA A 152 1.65 -16.05 4.55
N GLU A 153 2.35 -16.01 3.43
CA GLU A 153 3.33 -14.97 3.15
C GLU A 153 2.59 -13.69 2.72
N CYS A 154 2.61 -12.69 3.60
CA CYS A 154 1.85 -11.45 3.43
C CYS A 154 2.78 -10.26 3.17
N ASN A 155 3.96 -10.50 2.62
CA ASN A 155 4.95 -9.45 2.41
C ASN A 155 4.55 -8.56 1.24
N MET A 156 4.70 -7.25 1.44
CA MET A 156 4.52 -6.23 0.44
C MET A 156 5.77 -5.37 0.39
N GLU A 157 6.39 -5.24 -0.77
CA GLU A 157 7.58 -4.42 -0.95
C GLU A 157 7.21 -3.05 -1.51
N GLY A 158 7.42 -2.01 -0.71
CA GLY A 158 7.31 -0.63 -1.19
C GLY A 158 8.52 -0.27 -2.04
N CYS A 159 8.28 0.10 -3.30
CA CYS A 159 9.31 0.31 -4.30
C CYS A 159 9.27 1.72 -4.88
N LEU A 160 10.44 2.17 -5.29
CA LEU A 160 10.63 3.28 -6.21
C LEU A 160 10.83 2.70 -7.61
N HIS A 161 10.00 3.14 -8.55
CA HIS A 161 10.04 2.72 -9.95
C HIS A 161 10.46 3.88 -10.84
N PHE A 162 11.37 3.62 -11.77
CA PHE A 162 11.80 4.62 -12.75
C PHE A 162 12.23 3.95 -14.06
N CYS A 163 12.19 4.72 -15.15
CA CYS A 163 12.61 4.23 -16.44
C CYS A 163 14.14 4.00 -16.46
N ALA A 164 14.56 2.77 -16.77
CA ALA A 164 15.96 2.31 -16.71
C ALA A 164 16.89 3.13 -17.66
N ASN A 165 16.40 3.49 -18.84
CA ASN A 165 17.21 4.08 -19.90
C ASN A 165 17.03 5.61 -20.02
N ARG A 166 16.53 6.27 -18.98
CA ARG A 166 16.25 7.70 -19.03
C ARG A 166 17.22 8.49 -18.14
N TYR A 167 17.66 9.64 -18.66
CA TYR A 167 18.45 10.57 -17.85
C TYR A 167 17.63 11.06 -16.66
N ARG A 168 18.20 10.94 -15.48
CA ARG A 168 17.60 11.46 -14.24
C ARG A 168 18.12 12.88 -14.00
N LYS A 169 17.19 13.80 -13.78
CA LYS A 169 17.52 15.15 -13.36
C LYS A 169 18.12 15.12 -11.95
N ARG A 170 19.07 15.99 -11.67
CA ARG A 170 19.67 16.11 -10.33
C ARG A 170 18.61 16.36 -9.24
N SER A 171 17.58 17.14 -9.55
CA SER A 171 16.45 17.37 -8.61
C SER A 171 15.69 16.10 -8.30
N THR A 172 15.49 15.23 -9.28
CA THR A 172 14.85 13.92 -9.10
C THR A 172 15.71 13.02 -8.21
N GLU A 173 17.01 12.94 -8.44
CA GLU A 173 17.93 12.14 -7.60
C GLU A 173 17.93 12.62 -6.15
N GLU A 174 17.93 13.93 -5.93
CA GLU A 174 17.90 14.50 -4.58
C GLU A 174 16.56 14.25 -3.88
N PHE A 175 15.45 14.33 -4.61
CA PHE A 175 14.15 14.00 -4.06
C PHE A 175 14.09 12.51 -3.66
N ILE A 176 14.60 11.61 -4.50
CA ILE A 176 14.71 10.18 -4.21
C ILE A 176 15.56 9.92 -2.96
N ARG A 177 16.70 10.63 -2.84
CA ARG A 177 17.57 10.54 -1.65
C ARG A 177 16.82 10.91 -0.37
N LEU A 178 16.05 12.00 -0.40
CA LEU A 178 15.22 12.44 0.73
C LEU A 178 14.07 11.47 1.04
N LEU A 179 13.53 10.81 0.04
CA LEU A 179 12.52 9.75 0.23
C LEU A 179 13.13 8.50 0.86
N SER A 180 14.35 8.13 0.46
CA SER A 180 15.04 6.92 0.95
C SER A 180 15.55 7.05 2.39
N ASP A 181 15.50 8.25 2.97
CA ASP A 181 15.80 8.44 4.40
C ASP A 181 14.69 7.72 5.23
N THR A 182 15.08 6.59 5.79
CA THR A 182 14.21 5.62 6.49
C THR A 182 13.32 6.22 7.57
N LYS A 183 13.70 7.35 8.15
CA LYS A 183 12.87 8.06 9.13
C LYS A 183 11.69 8.80 8.49
N ALA A 184 11.86 9.28 7.27
CA ALA A 184 10.79 9.95 6.52
C ALA A 184 9.76 8.93 6.01
N LEU A 185 10.18 7.75 5.53
CA LEU A 185 9.30 6.70 5.02
C LEU A 185 8.42 6.07 6.11
N ARG A 186 8.97 5.85 7.30
CA ARG A 186 8.21 5.29 8.44
C ARG A 186 7.20 6.27 9.06
N ARG A 187 7.31 7.57 8.76
CA ARG A 187 6.44 8.63 9.29
C ARG A 187 5.50 9.24 8.25
N SER A 188 5.70 8.96 6.99
CA SER A 188 4.91 9.60 5.94
C SER A 188 3.80 8.66 5.46
N GLN A 189 2.57 9.06 5.71
CA GLN A 189 1.35 8.55 5.07
C GLN A 189 1.29 8.89 3.56
N LEU A 190 2.41 9.16 2.92
CA LEU A 190 2.48 9.51 1.50
C LEU A 190 2.11 8.33 0.56
N TRP A 191 1.59 7.24 1.11
CA TRP A 191 1.26 6.02 0.38
C TRP A 191 -0.25 5.75 0.27
N LEU A 192 -1.08 6.70 0.69
CA LEU A 192 -2.54 6.60 0.61
C LEU A 192 -3.07 7.53 -0.46
#